data_45d9ebd45bd80144a2bf0cb262b741b4
#
_entry.id   45d9ebd45bd80144a2bf0cb262b741b4
#
_cell.length_a   1.000
_cell.length_b   1.000
_cell.length_c   1.000
_cell.angle_alpha   90.00
_cell.angle_beta   90.00
_cell.angle_gamma   90.00
#
_symmetry.space_group_name_H-M   'P 1'
#
loop_
_entity.id
_entity.type
_entity.pdbx_description
1 polymer ?
#
loop_
_entity_poly.entity_id
_entity_poly.type
_entity_poly.pdbx_seq_one_letter_code
_entity_poly.pdbx_strand_id
1 'polypeptide(L)'
;MAAAALTVTVAVYMALVAFGNITDFGTNQQFVRHVLAMDTTFKDEDLMWRAIESHTVADLAYVAVIGWETLAALVLLWSGWQWAHALTRRAPDPAAVARARRTGTLGLVMVLLLFGLGFLAIGGEWFAMWQSSEWNGLDAAARNLTLAGIALVVLWLPGVLPPERTGPAVAHDPR
;
A
#
# COMPACT_ATOMS: atom_id res chain seq x y z
N MET A 1 8.05 14.63 -11.60
CA MET A 1 9.05 14.42 -10.56
C MET A 1 8.42 14.03 -9.22
N ALA A 2 7.47 14.82 -8.65
CA ALA A 2 6.85 14.50 -7.35
C ALA A 2 6.21 13.10 -7.28
N ALA A 3 5.45 12.71 -8.31
CA ALA A 3 4.84 11.37 -8.40
C ALA A 3 5.87 10.24 -8.30
N ALA A 4 6.99 10.35 -9.03
CA ALA A 4 8.06 9.37 -8.98
C ALA A 4 8.71 9.31 -7.59
N ALA A 5 9.01 10.47 -7.00
CA ALA A 5 9.61 10.56 -5.67
C ALA A 5 8.71 9.91 -4.61
N LEU A 6 7.41 10.23 -4.58
CA LEU A 6 6.47 9.64 -3.63
C LEU A 6 6.29 8.13 -3.84
N THR A 7 6.22 7.66 -5.11
CA THR A 7 6.16 6.22 -5.40
C THR A 7 7.39 5.50 -4.84
N VAL A 8 8.59 6.05 -5.07
CA VAL A 8 9.83 5.45 -4.54
C VAL A 8 9.88 5.51 -3.02
N THR A 9 9.42 6.60 -2.40
CA THR A 9 9.33 6.71 -0.93
C THR A 9 8.47 5.60 -0.35
N VAL A 10 7.26 5.39 -0.90
CA VAL A 10 6.38 4.32 -0.44
C VAL A 10 6.97 2.94 -0.73
N ALA A 11 7.65 2.77 -1.88
CA ALA A 11 8.32 1.52 -2.23
C ALA A 11 9.39 1.12 -1.20
N VAL A 12 10.29 2.06 -0.86
CA VAL A 12 11.35 1.84 0.14
C VAL A 12 10.73 1.59 1.52
N TYR A 13 9.72 2.38 1.89
CA TYR A 13 9.01 2.21 3.16
C TYR A 13 8.41 0.79 3.27
N MET A 14 7.66 0.34 2.26
CA MET A 14 7.06 -1.00 2.25
C MET A 14 8.10 -2.12 2.23
N ALA A 15 9.23 -1.92 1.52
CA ALA A 15 10.33 -2.88 1.53
C ALA A 15 10.94 -3.03 2.93
N LEU A 16 11.10 -1.92 3.67
CA LEU A 16 11.58 -1.94 5.06
C LEU A 16 10.57 -2.57 6.02
N VAL A 17 9.27 -2.33 5.82
CA VAL A 17 8.20 -2.99 6.60
C VAL A 17 8.24 -4.50 6.38
N ALA A 18 8.24 -4.97 5.14
CA ALA A 18 8.31 -6.39 4.82
C ALA A 18 9.61 -7.03 5.35
N PHE A 19 10.74 -6.35 5.20
CA PHE A 19 12.02 -6.81 5.74
C PHE A 19 11.99 -6.94 7.27
N GLY A 20 11.43 -5.94 7.97
CA GLY A 20 11.25 -5.96 9.42
C GLY A 20 10.38 -7.14 9.86
N ASN A 21 9.25 -7.37 9.20
CA ASN A 21 8.34 -8.47 9.50
C ASN A 21 8.96 -9.86 9.24
N ILE A 22 9.88 -9.98 8.29
CA ILE A 22 10.62 -11.22 8.03
C ILE A 22 11.72 -11.44 9.08
N THR A 23 12.47 -10.40 9.43
CA THR A 23 13.65 -10.51 10.32
C THR A 23 13.27 -10.54 11.80
N ASP A 24 12.19 -9.86 12.19
CA ASP A 24 11.60 -9.88 13.54
C ASP A 24 10.20 -10.48 13.49
N PHE A 25 10.13 -11.73 13.01
CA PHE A 25 8.87 -12.43 12.79
C PHE A 25 8.03 -12.55 14.07
N GLY A 26 8.69 -12.83 15.20
CA GLY A 26 8.00 -13.14 16.47
C GLY A 26 7.17 -12.00 17.03
N THR A 27 7.66 -10.76 16.94
CA THR A 27 6.97 -9.58 17.48
C THR A 27 5.59 -9.38 16.83
N ASN A 28 5.56 -9.34 15.50
CA ASN A 28 4.28 -9.13 14.79
C ASN A 28 3.42 -10.40 14.69
N GLN A 29 4.01 -11.59 14.82
CA GLN A 29 3.24 -12.83 15.00
C GLN A 29 2.35 -12.76 16.24
N GLN A 30 2.89 -12.31 17.38
CA GLN A 30 2.11 -12.13 18.60
C GLN A 30 1.01 -11.09 18.40
N PHE A 31 1.33 -9.96 17.74
CA PHE A 31 0.32 -8.96 17.42
C PHE A 31 -0.87 -9.56 16.65
N VAL A 32 -0.64 -10.32 15.59
CA VAL A 32 -1.73 -10.92 14.79
C VAL A 32 -2.52 -11.95 15.61
N ARG A 33 -1.82 -12.76 16.43
CA ARG A 33 -2.48 -13.75 17.31
C ARG A 33 -3.43 -13.07 18.30
N HIS A 34 -2.99 -12.02 19.00
CA HIS A 34 -3.81 -11.29 19.96
C HIS A 34 -4.98 -10.56 19.30
N VAL A 35 -4.76 -9.93 18.14
CA VAL A 35 -5.85 -9.27 17.40
C VAL A 35 -6.92 -10.27 16.98
N LEU A 36 -6.53 -11.41 16.38
CA LEU A 36 -7.51 -12.40 15.93
C LEU A 36 -8.21 -13.13 17.08
N ALA A 37 -7.50 -13.36 18.18
CA ALA A 37 -8.09 -13.96 19.39
C ALA A 37 -8.99 -12.99 20.17
N MET A 38 -8.94 -11.69 19.88
CA MET A 38 -9.69 -10.64 20.60
C MET A 38 -9.48 -10.67 22.11
N ASP A 39 -8.34 -11.21 22.59
CA ASP A 39 -8.10 -11.53 24.00
C ASP A 39 -7.80 -10.31 24.88
N THR A 40 -7.49 -9.17 24.27
CA THR A 40 -7.25 -7.87 24.92
C THR A 40 -8.35 -6.83 24.64
N THR A 41 -9.47 -7.25 24.04
CA THR A 41 -10.67 -6.44 23.86
C THR A 41 -11.51 -6.38 25.12
N PHE A 42 -12.63 -5.66 25.11
CA PHE A 42 -13.58 -5.61 26.23
C PHE A 42 -14.30 -6.95 26.50
N LYS A 43 -14.11 -7.93 25.62
CA LYS A 43 -14.68 -9.30 25.72
C LYS A 43 -16.20 -9.30 25.81
N ASP A 44 -16.85 -8.45 25.05
CA ASP A 44 -18.30 -8.43 24.90
C ASP A 44 -18.79 -9.78 24.34
N GLU A 45 -19.68 -10.45 25.09
CA GLU A 45 -20.21 -11.78 24.73
C GLU A 45 -20.86 -11.78 23.34
N ASP A 46 -21.48 -10.67 22.93
CA ASP A 46 -22.11 -10.51 21.62
C ASP A 46 -21.09 -10.43 20.47
N LEU A 47 -19.81 -10.18 20.76
CA LEU A 47 -18.75 -10.05 19.75
C LEU A 47 -17.76 -11.22 19.73
N MET A 48 -17.59 -11.94 20.85
CA MET A 48 -16.53 -12.95 20.99
C MET A 48 -16.67 -14.15 20.06
N TRP A 49 -17.85 -14.37 19.46
CA TRP A 49 -18.02 -15.41 18.43
C TRP A 49 -17.16 -15.18 17.18
N ARG A 50 -16.62 -13.97 16.98
CA ARG A 50 -15.72 -13.62 15.88
C ARG A 50 -14.28 -14.04 16.13
N ALA A 51 -13.92 -14.28 17.38
CA ALA A 51 -12.56 -14.59 17.78
C ALA A 51 -12.02 -15.86 17.11
N ILE A 52 -10.78 -15.80 16.66
CA ILE A 52 -10.05 -16.93 16.08
C ILE A 52 -8.89 -17.27 17.02
N GLU A 53 -9.08 -18.30 17.85
CA GLU A 53 -8.09 -18.74 18.86
C GLU A 53 -7.01 -19.67 18.27
N SER A 54 -7.18 -20.11 17.02
CA SER A 54 -6.23 -21.01 16.37
C SER A 54 -4.93 -20.29 16.01
N HIS A 55 -3.85 -20.60 16.69
CA HIS A 55 -2.51 -20.09 16.39
C HIS A 55 -2.09 -20.39 14.94
N THR A 56 -2.44 -21.56 14.42
CA THR A 56 -2.13 -21.94 13.04
C THR A 56 -2.81 -21.01 12.04
N VAL A 57 -4.08 -20.65 12.26
CA VAL A 57 -4.81 -19.72 11.39
C VAL A 57 -4.21 -18.32 11.51
N ALA A 58 -3.88 -17.87 12.71
CA ALA A 58 -3.24 -16.58 12.93
C ALA A 58 -1.86 -16.48 12.24
N ASP A 59 -1.06 -17.53 12.35
CA ASP A 59 0.26 -17.60 11.70
C ASP A 59 0.16 -17.61 10.18
N LEU A 60 -0.80 -18.33 9.62
CA LEU A 60 -1.07 -18.31 8.17
C LEU A 60 -1.55 -16.94 7.70
N ALA A 61 -2.43 -16.28 8.47
CA ALA A 61 -2.84 -14.92 8.19
C ALA A 61 -1.64 -13.94 8.20
N TYR A 62 -0.75 -14.07 9.19
CA TYR A 62 0.44 -13.25 9.28
C TYR A 62 1.40 -13.48 8.11
N VAL A 63 1.65 -14.74 7.73
CA VAL A 63 2.46 -15.07 6.55
C VAL A 63 1.84 -14.49 5.28
N ALA A 64 0.50 -14.53 5.14
CA ALA A 64 -0.19 -13.92 4.01
C ALA A 64 -0.02 -12.38 3.98
N VAL A 65 -0.05 -11.72 5.15
CA VAL A 65 0.25 -10.27 5.27
C VAL A 65 1.67 -9.98 4.79
N ILE A 66 2.69 -10.71 5.29
CA ILE A 66 4.09 -10.54 4.85
C ILE A 66 4.23 -10.75 3.34
N GLY A 67 3.59 -11.80 2.81
CA GLY A 67 3.60 -12.08 1.37
C GLY A 67 3.00 -10.94 0.55
N TRP A 68 1.89 -10.37 1.01
CA TRP A 68 1.24 -9.22 0.38
C TRP A 68 2.09 -7.96 0.44
N GLU A 69 2.69 -7.65 1.61
CA GLU A 69 3.60 -6.52 1.80
C GLU A 69 4.82 -6.61 0.88
N THR A 70 5.42 -7.81 0.82
CA THR A 70 6.56 -8.09 -0.05
C THR A 70 6.19 -7.88 -1.52
N LEU A 71 5.04 -8.40 -1.95
CA LEU A 71 4.57 -8.24 -3.32
C LEU A 71 4.30 -6.75 -3.65
N ALA A 72 3.63 -6.03 -2.75
CA ALA A 72 3.38 -4.60 -2.91
C ALA A 72 4.69 -3.79 -3.02
N ALA A 73 5.68 -4.11 -2.16
CA ALA A 73 6.99 -3.50 -2.20
C ALA A 73 7.71 -3.75 -3.54
N LEU A 74 7.70 -4.99 -4.04
CA LEU A 74 8.31 -5.35 -5.32
C LEU A 74 7.63 -4.64 -6.50
N VAL A 75 6.30 -4.55 -6.51
CA VAL A 75 5.54 -3.82 -7.55
C VAL A 75 5.90 -2.33 -7.52
N LEU A 76 5.99 -1.73 -6.34
CA LEU A 76 6.35 -0.32 -6.19
C LEU A 76 7.82 -0.05 -6.55
N LEU A 77 8.75 -0.92 -6.17
CA LEU A 77 10.17 -0.82 -6.58
C LEU A 77 10.32 -0.94 -8.09
N TRP A 78 9.57 -1.85 -8.72
CA TRP A 78 9.53 -1.97 -10.18
C TRP A 78 8.99 -0.69 -10.84
N SER A 79 7.92 -0.09 -10.28
CA SER A 79 7.43 1.21 -10.73
C SER A 79 8.50 2.30 -10.57
N GLY A 80 9.22 2.33 -9.46
CA GLY A 80 10.33 3.25 -9.22
C GLY A 80 11.43 3.14 -10.28
N TRP A 81 11.81 1.91 -10.63
CA TRP A 81 12.76 1.65 -11.72
C TRP A 81 12.22 2.15 -13.07
N GLN A 82 10.95 1.88 -13.38
CA GLN A 82 10.31 2.39 -14.61
C GLN A 82 10.33 3.93 -14.66
N TRP A 83 10.04 4.60 -13.53
CA TRP A 83 10.14 6.05 -13.40
C TRP A 83 11.56 6.56 -13.67
N ALA A 84 12.57 5.96 -13.03
CA ALA A 84 13.96 6.31 -13.25
C ALA A 84 14.32 6.20 -14.73
N HIS A 85 13.98 5.08 -15.37
CA HIS A 85 14.25 4.86 -16.79
C HIS A 85 13.51 5.83 -17.71
N ALA A 86 12.25 6.18 -17.40
CA ALA A 86 11.47 7.15 -18.18
C ALA A 86 12.00 8.58 -18.07
N LEU A 87 12.52 8.98 -16.90
CA LEU A 87 12.97 10.35 -16.63
C LEU A 87 14.41 10.62 -17.01
N THR A 88 15.27 9.60 -17.17
CA THR A 88 16.68 9.75 -17.59
C THR A 88 16.84 9.92 -19.11
N ARG A 89 15.80 9.71 -19.90
CA ARG A 89 15.84 9.93 -21.36
C ARG A 89 15.79 11.42 -21.68
N ARG A 90 16.54 11.85 -22.74
CA ARG A 90 16.53 13.24 -23.23
C ARG A 90 15.14 13.77 -23.59
N ALA A 91 14.23 12.89 -24.05
CA ALA A 91 12.82 13.18 -24.27
C ALA A 91 12.02 12.09 -23.53
N PRO A 92 11.22 12.44 -22.50
CA PRO A 92 10.36 11.48 -21.83
C PRO A 92 9.40 10.82 -22.83
N ASP A 93 9.40 9.48 -22.87
CA ASP A 93 8.43 8.71 -23.63
C ASP A 93 7.10 8.66 -22.85
N PRO A 94 5.99 9.23 -23.39
CA PRO A 94 4.69 9.22 -22.73
C PRO A 94 4.21 7.82 -22.39
N ALA A 95 4.51 6.82 -23.24
CA ALA A 95 4.12 5.43 -22.99
C ALA A 95 4.91 4.82 -21.82
N ALA A 96 6.20 5.15 -21.67
CA ALA A 96 7.01 4.71 -20.53
C ALA A 96 6.50 5.33 -19.21
N VAL A 97 6.18 6.63 -19.22
CA VAL A 97 5.57 7.34 -18.09
C VAL A 97 4.22 6.71 -17.71
N ALA A 98 3.37 6.43 -18.70
CA ALA A 98 2.07 5.80 -18.45
C ALA A 98 2.21 4.39 -17.86
N ARG A 99 3.19 3.59 -18.28
CA ARG A 99 3.49 2.28 -17.69
C ARG A 99 3.91 2.40 -16.23
N ALA A 100 4.90 3.26 -15.94
CA ALA A 100 5.37 3.51 -14.57
C ALA A 100 4.22 3.92 -13.65
N ARG A 101 3.34 4.80 -14.14
CA ARG A 101 2.16 5.26 -13.42
C ARG A 101 1.16 4.13 -13.12
N ARG A 102 0.83 3.29 -14.10
CA ARG A 102 -0.07 2.15 -13.91
C ARG A 102 0.48 1.16 -12.90
N THR A 103 1.77 0.83 -13.00
CA THR A 103 2.44 -0.06 -12.05
C THR A 103 2.47 0.55 -10.64
N GLY A 104 2.77 1.84 -10.52
CA GLY A 104 2.72 2.56 -9.24
C GLY A 104 1.31 2.59 -8.64
N THR A 105 0.29 2.82 -9.46
CA THR A 105 -1.13 2.76 -9.04
C THR A 105 -1.45 1.38 -8.46
N LEU A 106 -1.07 0.30 -9.15
CA LEU A 106 -1.31 -1.06 -8.65
C LEU A 106 -0.68 -1.27 -7.27
N GLY A 107 0.60 -0.94 -7.11
CA GLY A 107 1.28 -1.11 -5.83
C GLY A 107 0.69 -0.26 -4.71
N LEU A 108 0.33 1.01 -5.00
CA LEU A 108 -0.31 1.89 -4.00
C LEU A 108 -1.71 1.38 -3.61
N VAL A 109 -2.49 0.86 -4.55
CA VAL A 109 -3.80 0.24 -4.26
C VAL A 109 -3.61 -1.02 -3.39
N MET A 110 -2.58 -1.82 -3.63
CA MET A 110 -2.28 -2.98 -2.77
C MET A 110 -2.00 -2.54 -1.32
N VAL A 111 -1.24 -1.44 -1.13
CA VAL A 111 -0.99 -0.87 0.21
C VAL A 111 -2.28 -0.37 0.84
N LEU A 112 -3.14 0.35 0.08
CA LEU A 112 -4.44 0.84 0.56
C LEU A 112 -5.37 -0.32 0.98
N LEU A 113 -5.41 -1.40 0.21
CA LEU A 113 -6.21 -2.58 0.55
C LEU A 113 -5.71 -3.26 1.81
N LEU A 114 -4.40 -3.41 1.98
CA LEU A 114 -3.86 -4.02 3.18
C LEU A 114 -4.21 -3.22 4.43
N PHE A 115 -3.88 -1.94 4.45
CA PHE A 115 -4.05 -1.12 5.65
C PHE A 115 -5.48 -0.61 5.82
N GLY A 116 -6.21 -0.32 4.74
CA GLY A 116 -7.61 0.10 4.79
C GLY A 116 -8.56 -1.06 5.06
N LEU A 117 -8.55 -2.07 4.19
CA LEU A 117 -9.46 -3.21 4.35
C LEU A 117 -8.96 -4.20 5.41
N GLY A 118 -7.67 -4.59 5.35
CA GLY A 118 -7.11 -5.58 6.26
C GLY A 118 -7.02 -5.07 7.70
N PHE A 119 -6.33 -3.96 7.92
CA PHE A 119 -6.09 -3.46 9.28
C PHE A 119 -7.23 -2.61 9.83
N LEU A 120 -7.70 -1.58 9.11
CA LEU A 120 -8.73 -0.69 9.66
C LEU A 120 -10.10 -1.36 9.71
N ALA A 121 -10.55 -1.96 8.60
CA ALA A 121 -11.89 -2.54 8.56
C ALA A 121 -11.94 -3.91 9.25
N ILE A 122 -11.09 -4.87 8.85
CA ILE A 122 -11.14 -6.22 9.42
C ILE A 122 -10.51 -6.24 10.82
N GLY A 123 -9.27 -5.83 10.97
CA GLY A 123 -8.62 -5.81 12.28
C GLY A 123 -9.29 -4.87 13.26
N GLY A 124 -9.55 -3.63 12.82
CA GLY A 124 -10.13 -2.58 13.64
C GLY A 124 -11.57 -2.85 14.03
N GLU A 125 -12.45 -3.01 13.06
CA GLU A 125 -13.89 -3.07 13.30
C GLU A 125 -14.39 -4.51 13.53
N TRP A 126 -13.96 -5.48 12.68
CA TRP A 126 -14.44 -6.85 12.82
C TRP A 126 -13.88 -7.53 14.08
N PHE A 127 -12.56 -7.41 14.32
CA PHE A 127 -11.89 -7.96 15.50
C PHE A 127 -11.82 -6.97 16.68
N ALA A 128 -12.46 -5.81 16.56
CA ALA A 128 -12.53 -4.79 17.61
C ALA A 128 -11.14 -4.38 18.18
N MET A 129 -10.09 -4.37 17.33
CA MET A 129 -8.72 -4.02 17.73
C MET A 129 -8.62 -2.64 18.40
N TRP A 130 -9.56 -1.71 18.08
CA TRP A 130 -9.65 -0.39 18.70
C TRP A 130 -9.89 -0.43 20.22
N GLN A 131 -10.42 -1.54 20.76
CA GLN A 131 -10.65 -1.73 22.18
C GLN A 131 -9.38 -2.12 22.95
N SER A 132 -8.35 -2.64 22.25
CA SER A 132 -7.10 -3.03 22.88
C SER A 132 -6.21 -1.83 23.14
N SER A 133 -5.66 -1.76 24.36
CA SER A 133 -4.62 -0.78 24.72
C SER A 133 -3.20 -1.25 24.38
N GLU A 134 -2.99 -2.56 24.22
CA GLU A 134 -1.68 -3.16 24.01
C GLU A 134 -1.44 -3.54 22.55
N TRP A 135 -2.44 -4.17 21.91
CA TRP A 135 -2.36 -4.71 20.56
C TRP A 135 -3.23 -3.90 19.58
N ASN A 136 -2.96 -2.59 19.50
CA ASN A 136 -3.69 -1.65 18.65
C ASN A 136 -2.79 -1.07 17.54
N GLY A 137 -3.01 -1.53 16.32
CA GLY A 137 -2.25 -1.09 15.13
C GLY A 137 -2.94 -0.02 14.30
N LEU A 138 -4.06 0.58 14.77
CA LEU A 138 -4.89 1.49 13.95
C LEU A 138 -4.14 2.76 13.55
N ASP A 139 -3.37 3.37 14.45
CA ASP A 139 -2.59 4.57 14.14
C ASP A 139 -1.53 4.30 13.08
N ALA A 140 -0.85 3.16 13.17
CA ALA A 140 0.12 2.74 12.17
C ALA A 140 -0.56 2.47 10.82
N ALA A 141 -1.70 1.78 10.83
CA ALA A 141 -2.48 1.50 9.63
C ALA A 141 -3.01 2.78 8.97
N ALA A 142 -3.55 3.73 9.75
CA ALA A 142 -4.03 5.01 9.26
C ALA A 142 -2.89 5.84 8.64
N ARG A 143 -1.70 5.87 9.25
CA ARG A 143 -0.50 6.51 8.69
C ARG A 143 -0.12 5.90 7.35
N ASN A 144 -0.10 4.58 7.25
CA ASN A 144 0.28 3.87 6.02
C ASN A 144 -0.74 4.09 4.90
N LEU A 145 -2.04 4.03 5.25
CA LEU A 145 -3.14 4.35 4.34
C LEU A 145 -3.03 5.79 3.82
N THR A 146 -2.77 6.74 4.71
CA THR A 146 -2.65 8.17 4.36
C THR A 146 -1.47 8.40 3.44
N LEU A 147 -0.29 7.85 3.75
CA LEU A 147 0.90 7.99 2.93
C LEU A 147 0.69 7.45 1.50
N ALA A 148 0.12 6.24 1.39
CA ALA A 148 -0.19 5.64 0.10
C ALA A 148 -1.29 6.40 -0.66
N GLY A 149 -2.32 6.88 0.05
CA GLY A 149 -3.41 7.68 -0.49
C GLY A 149 -2.92 9.01 -1.08
N ILE A 150 -2.09 9.74 -0.35
CA ILE A 150 -1.47 10.98 -0.84
C ILE A 150 -0.62 10.69 -2.09
N ALA A 151 0.21 9.64 -2.06
CA ALA A 151 1.02 9.26 -3.21
C ALA A 151 0.16 8.92 -4.43
N LEU A 152 -0.96 8.20 -4.23
CA LEU A 152 -1.90 7.86 -5.30
C LEU A 152 -2.59 9.10 -5.88
N VAL A 153 -3.05 10.03 -5.05
CA VAL A 153 -3.65 11.29 -5.50
C VAL A 153 -2.65 12.10 -6.33
N VAL A 154 -1.42 12.29 -5.81
CA VAL A 154 -0.36 13.04 -6.53
C VAL A 154 0.00 12.36 -7.85
N LEU A 155 -0.02 11.03 -7.90
CA LEU A 155 0.25 10.25 -9.11
C LEU A 155 -0.75 10.56 -10.22
N TRP A 156 -1.98 10.99 -9.89
CA TRP A 156 -3.06 11.27 -10.84
C TRP A 156 -3.40 12.76 -11.00
N LEU A 157 -2.69 13.67 -10.31
CA LEU A 157 -2.93 15.11 -10.48
C LEU A 157 -2.61 15.56 -11.92
N PRO A 158 -3.46 16.39 -12.55
CA PRO A 158 -3.18 17.04 -13.81
C PRO A 158 -1.93 17.94 -13.66
N GLY A 159 -1.08 17.98 -14.68
CA GLY A 159 0.15 18.80 -14.67
C GLY A 159 1.40 18.12 -14.09
N VAL A 160 1.29 16.94 -13.49
CA VAL A 160 2.45 16.12 -13.13
C VAL A 160 3.05 15.42 -14.35
N LEU A 161 2.32 15.38 -15.46
CA LEU A 161 2.77 14.89 -16.77
C LEU A 161 3.26 16.05 -17.65
N PRO A 162 4.26 15.81 -18.52
CA PRO A 162 4.57 16.76 -19.59
C PRO A 162 3.30 16.99 -20.42
N PRO A 163 3.05 18.25 -20.89
CA PRO A 163 1.89 18.52 -21.73
C PRO A 163 1.95 17.61 -22.98
N GLU A 164 0.81 17.00 -23.33
CA GLU A 164 0.67 16.32 -24.61
C GLU A 164 1.04 17.30 -25.71
N ARG A 165 2.02 16.96 -26.53
CA ARG A 165 2.27 17.71 -27.75
C ARG A 165 1.04 17.51 -28.63
N THR A 166 0.12 18.49 -28.62
CA THR A 166 -0.86 18.62 -29.71
C THR A 166 -0.05 18.73 -30.99
N GLY A 167 -0.14 17.71 -31.85
CA GLY A 167 0.46 17.74 -33.16
C GLY A 167 0.05 19.01 -33.90
N PRO A 168 0.86 19.52 -34.87
CA PRO A 168 0.51 20.71 -35.62
C PRO A 168 -0.88 20.51 -36.21
N ALA A 169 -1.78 21.47 -35.95
CA ALA A 169 -3.06 21.54 -36.58
C ALA A 169 -2.88 21.37 -38.08
N VAL A 170 -3.49 20.33 -38.65
CA VAL A 170 -3.52 20.14 -40.11
C VAL A 170 -4.18 21.39 -40.66
N ALA A 171 -3.39 22.25 -41.26
CA ALA A 171 -3.90 23.42 -41.98
C ALA A 171 -4.84 22.88 -43.07
N HIS A 172 -6.13 23.10 -42.94
CA HIS A 172 -7.09 22.91 -43.99
C HIS A 172 -6.76 23.98 -45.06
N ASP A 173 -6.17 23.55 -46.16
CA ASP A 173 -6.01 24.36 -47.37
C ASP A 173 -7.39 24.51 -48.05
N PRO A 174 -7.97 25.68 -48.09
CA PRO A 174 -9.24 25.93 -48.80
C PRO A 174 -8.94 26.14 -50.29
N ARG A 175 -9.05 25.06 -51.06
CA ARG A 175 -9.25 25.20 -52.51
C ARG A 175 -10.65 24.76 -52.92
#